data_c4dbd1795c13b4486325d82111862cad
#
_entry.id   c4dbd1795c13b4486325d82111862cad
#
_cell.length_a   1.000
_cell.length_b   1.000
_cell.length_c   1.000
_cell.angle_alpha   90.00
_cell.angle_beta   90.00
_cell.angle_gamma   90.00
#
_symmetry.space_group_name_H-M   'P 1'
#
loop_
_entity.id
_entity.type
_entity.pdbx_description
1 polymer ?
#
loop_
_entity_poly.entity_id
_entity_poly.type
_entity_poly.pdbx_seq_one_letter_code
_entity_poly.pdbx_strand_id
1 'polypeptide(L)'
;MNPPDAQISTGESVLALLVGLEELSRHHPDRVLRLRGTLPGDPAQLAYLAEPFELLIFRGFSSSVTHPTAFDPDRPALPAGARIETAELLAGPLDPQREQRLGAPQPPEVFLSPAAW
;
A
#
# COMPACT_ATOMS: atom_id res chain seq x y z
N MET A 1 -15.20 1.45 -25.89
CA MET A 1 -14.39 2.65 -25.67
C MET A 1 -13.32 2.37 -24.66
N ASN A 2 -12.13 2.83 -24.92
CA ASN A 2 -11.04 2.62 -24.01
C ASN A 2 -11.24 3.46 -22.75
N PRO A 3 -11.20 2.87 -21.58
CA PRO A 3 -11.35 3.64 -20.36
C PRO A 3 -10.17 4.62 -20.19
N PRO A 4 -10.45 5.83 -19.73
CA PRO A 4 -9.41 6.84 -19.56
C PRO A 4 -8.37 6.47 -18.52
N ASP A 5 -8.69 5.56 -17.62
CA ASP A 5 -7.74 5.11 -16.61
C ASP A 5 -6.52 4.41 -17.21
N ALA A 6 -6.65 3.87 -18.43
CA ALA A 6 -5.51 3.35 -19.15
C ALA A 6 -4.47 4.43 -19.46
N GLN A 7 -4.86 5.69 -19.38
CA GLN A 7 -4.02 6.83 -19.65
C GLN A 7 -3.40 7.41 -18.37
N ILE A 8 -3.87 6.97 -17.21
CA ILE A 8 -3.39 7.50 -15.94
C ILE A 8 -1.97 7.01 -15.70
N SER A 9 -1.10 7.93 -15.29
CA SER A 9 0.27 7.57 -14.97
C SER A 9 0.29 6.63 -13.76
N THR A 10 1.27 5.73 -13.73
CA THR A 10 1.41 4.79 -12.62
C THR A 10 1.51 5.50 -11.28
N GLY A 11 2.20 6.66 -11.25
CA GLY A 11 2.35 7.43 -10.03
C GLY A 11 1.03 7.94 -9.49
N GLU A 12 0.16 8.46 -10.35
CA GLU A 12 -1.17 8.92 -9.93
C GLU A 12 -2.02 7.76 -9.44
N SER A 13 -1.97 6.62 -10.11
CA SER A 13 -2.73 5.44 -9.71
C SER A 13 -2.33 4.95 -8.33
N VAL A 14 -1.04 4.91 -8.04
CA VAL A 14 -0.53 4.46 -6.73
C VAL A 14 -0.95 5.41 -5.64
N LEU A 15 -0.81 6.72 -5.86
CA LEU A 15 -1.18 7.72 -4.86
C LEU A 15 -2.68 7.72 -4.60
N ALA A 16 -3.49 7.64 -5.65
CA ALA A 16 -4.94 7.61 -5.51
C ALA A 16 -5.39 6.36 -4.76
N LEU A 17 -4.81 5.22 -5.09
CA LEU A 17 -5.09 3.96 -4.43
C LEU A 17 -4.74 4.04 -2.94
N LEU A 18 -3.55 4.55 -2.62
CA LEU A 18 -3.10 4.65 -1.24
C LEU A 18 -4.01 5.56 -0.43
N VAL A 19 -4.38 6.71 -0.98
CA VAL A 19 -5.28 7.66 -0.31
C VAL A 19 -6.63 7.00 -0.02
N GLY A 20 -7.19 6.27 -1.00
CA GLY A 20 -8.45 5.58 -0.82
C GLY A 20 -8.40 4.52 0.25
N LEU A 21 -7.32 3.74 0.28
CA LEU A 21 -7.14 2.70 1.30
C LEU A 21 -6.95 3.29 2.69
N GLU A 22 -6.20 4.38 2.80
CA GLU A 22 -6.02 5.08 4.08
C GLU A 22 -7.36 5.59 4.60
N GLU A 23 -8.17 6.17 3.73
CA GLU A 23 -9.48 6.69 4.12
C GLU A 23 -10.39 5.58 4.64
N LEU A 24 -10.43 4.45 3.94
CA LEU A 24 -11.23 3.31 4.38
C LEU A 24 -10.73 2.76 5.70
N SER A 25 -9.43 2.75 5.93
CA SER A 25 -8.86 2.23 7.17
C SER A 25 -9.30 3.04 8.40
N ARG A 26 -9.61 4.32 8.22
CA ARG A 26 -10.13 5.15 9.31
C ARG A 26 -11.48 4.66 9.83
N HIS A 27 -12.26 4.05 8.97
CA HIS A 27 -13.58 3.53 9.32
C HIS A 27 -13.52 2.09 9.83
N HIS A 28 -12.32 1.50 9.85
CA HIS A 28 -12.10 0.13 10.33
C HIS A 28 -10.91 0.09 11.28
N PRO A 29 -11.04 0.71 12.47
CA PRO A 29 -9.92 0.90 13.39
C PRO A 29 -9.36 -0.39 14.01
N ASP A 30 -10.06 -1.50 13.84
CA ASP A 30 -9.63 -2.82 14.30
C ASP A 30 -9.05 -3.68 13.18
N ARG A 31 -8.70 -3.07 12.06
CA ARG A 31 -8.12 -3.75 10.89
C ARG A 31 -6.80 -3.12 10.50
N VAL A 32 -5.87 -3.97 10.08
CA VAL A 32 -4.61 -3.55 9.47
C VAL A 32 -4.61 -4.08 8.05
N LEU A 33 -4.28 -3.25 7.09
CA LEU A 33 -4.11 -3.67 5.71
C LEU A 33 -2.62 -3.71 5.39
N ARG A 34 -2.13 -4.89 5.00
CA ARG A 34 -0.73 -5.07 4.63
C ARG A 34 -0.59 -5.08 3.13
N LEU A 35 0.18 -4.14 2.60
CA LEU A 35 0.46 -4.03 1.18
C LEU A 35 1.86 -4.57 0.90
N ARG A 36 1.98 -5.33 -0.17
CA ARG A 36 3.26 -5.81 -0.66
C ARG A 36 3.38 -5.53 -2.15
N GLY A 37 4.57 -5.20 -2.56
CA GLY A 37 4.83 -4.91 -3.96
C GLY A 37 6.30 -4.64 -4.20
N THR A 38 6.59 -3.83 -5.21
CA THR A 38 7.96 -3.50 -5.61
C THR A 38 8.14 -1.99 -5.74
N LEU A 39 9.31 -1.53 -5.33
CA LEU A 39 9.74 -0.16 -5.55
C LEU A 39 10.55 -0.12 -6.85
N PRO A 40 10.51 1.02 -7.57
CA PRO A 40 11.31 1.15 -8.78
C PRO A 40 12.80 1.17 -8.45
N GLY A 41 13.62 0.60 -9.33
CA GLY A 41 15.06 0.74 -9.24
C GLY A 41 15.47 2.17 -9.54
N ASP A 42 16.68 2.53 -9.12
CA ASP A 42 17.25 3.85 -9.40
C ASP A 42 18.19 3.74 -10.59
N PRO A 43 17.86 4.36 -11.75
CA PRO A 43 18.70 4.28 -12.92
C PRO A 43 20.05 4.97 -12.76
N ALA A 44 20.22 5.80 -11.74
CA ALA A 44 21.49 6.47 -11.46
C ALA A 44 22.45 5.57 -10.70
N GLN A 45 22.03 4.40 -10.25
CA GLN A 45 22.87 3.49 -9.49
C GLN A 45 23.26 2.29 -10.32
N LEU A 46 24.45 1.73 -10.01
CA LEU A 46 24.93 0.54 -10.70
C LEU A 46 24.01 -0.66 -10.47
N ALA A 47 23.37 -0.75 -9.32
CA ALA A 47 22.44 -1.81 -9.00
C ALA A 47 21.01 -1.33 -9.25
N TYR A 48 20.66 -1.18 -10.51
CA TYR A 48 19.32 -0.76 -10.91
C TYR A 48 18.37 -1.95 -10.86
N LEU A 49 17.83 -2.22 -9.71
CA LEU A 49 16.87 -3.32 -9.52
C LEU A 49 15.68 -2.85 -8.71
N ALA A 50 14.51 -3.37 -9.06
CA ALA A 50 13.31 -3.16 -8.25
C ALA A 50 13.48 -3.92 -6.93
N GLU A 51 13.02 -3.32 -5.84
CA GLU A 51 13.12 -3.89 -4.51
C GLU A 51 11.74 -4.21 -3.96
N PRO A 52 11.56 -5.34 -3.28
CA PRO A 52 10.29 -5.62 -2.62
C PRO A 52 10.06 -4.66 -1.45
N PHE A 53 8.81 -4.32 -1.22
CA PHE A 53 8.45 -3.51 -0.07
C PHE A 53 7.25 -4.12 0.65
N GLU A 54 7.10 -3.73 1.91
CA GLU A 54 5.93 -4.03 2.71
C GLU A 54 5.50 -2.77 3.44
N LEU A 55 4.21 -2.46 3.37
CA LEU A 55 3.61 -1.27 3.96
C LEU A 55 2.39 -1.69 4.77
N LEU A 56 2.20 -1.09 5.94
CA LEU A 56 1.02 -1.31 6.76
C LEU A 56 0.17 -0.06 6.79
N ILE A 57 -1.14 -0.22 6.64
CA ILE A 57 -2.10 0.87 6.79
C ILE A 57 -2.98 0.56 7.99
N PHE A 58 -3.00 1.48 8.96
CA PHE A 58 -3.76 1.32 10.18
C PHE A 58 -4.31 2.67 10.63
N ARG A 59 -5.61 2.72 10.82
CA ARG A 59 -6.31 3.92 11.33
C ARG A 59 -5.98 5.20 10.54
N GLY A 60 -5.89 5.07 9.22
CA GLY A 60 -5.63 6.19 8.32
C GLY A 60 -4.16 6.50 8.08
N PHE A 61 -3.25 5.74 8.69
CA PHE A 61 -1.81 5.99 8.57
C PHE A 61 -1.11 4.83 7.89
N SER A 62 -0.18 5.18 7.01
CA SER A 62 0.67 4.19 6.33
C SER A 62 2.06 4.25 6.93
N SER A 63 2.63 3.08 7.18
CA SER A 63 4.00 2.97 7.66
C SER A 63 4.74 1.86 6.92
N SER A 64 5.98 2.14 6.53
CA SER A 64 6.79 1.16 5.84
C SER A 64 7.45 0.21 6.83
N VAL A 65 7.39 -1.08 6.52
CA VAL A 65 8.05 -2.11 7.33
C VAL A 65 9.48 -2.33 6.84
N THR A 66 9.67 -2.29 5.52
CA THR A 66 10.94 -2.66 4.89
C THR A 66 11.90 -1.50 4.70
N HIS A 67 11.36 -0.27 4.56
CA HIS A 67 12.16 0.91 4.29
C HIS A 67 11.76 2.01 5.26
N PRO A 68 12.72 2.70 5.88
CA PRO A 68 12.39 3.83 6.74
C PRO A 68 11.62 4.88 5.96
N THR A 69 10.48 5.31 6.49
CA THR A 69 9.76 6.43 5.91
C THR A 69 10.47 7.72 6.29
N ALA A 70 10.69 8.58 5.29
CA ALA A 70 11.19 9.90 5.58
C ALA A 70 10.16 10.64 6.41
N PHE A 71 10.61 11.32 7.45
CA PHE A 71 9.71 12.12 8.28
C PHE A 71 9.43 13.44 7.58
N ASP A 72 8.61 13.37 6.56
CA ASP A 72 8.24 14.52 5.75
C ASP A 72 6.76 14.38 5.39
N PRO A 73 5.87 15.19 6.01
CA PRO A 73 4.44 15.08 5.77
C PRO A 73 4.02 15.38 4.35
N ASP A 74 4.88 16.04 3.56
CA ASP A 74 4.60 16.35 2.18
C ASP A 74 4.97 15.23 1.23
N ARG A 75 5.63 14.19 1.73
CA ARG A 75 6.01 13.05 0.92
C ARG A 75 5.07 11.87 1.13
N PRO A 76 4.59 11.25 0.05
CA PRO A 76 3.79 10.03 0.19
C PRO A 76 4.63 8.89 0.74
N ALA A 77 3.95 7.91 1.36
CA ALA A 77 4.61 6.73 1.91
C ALA A 77 5.30 5.89 0.83
N LEU A 78 4.83 5.98 -0.41
CA LEU A 78 5.40 5.25 -1.54
C LEU A 78 5.78 6.22 -2.64
N PRO A 79 6.91 5.99 -3.34
CA PRO A 79 7.25 6.79 -4.50
C PRO A 79 6.31 6.53 -5.68
N ALA A 80 6.29 7.46 -6.63
CA ALA A 80 5.35 7.43 -7.75
C ALA A 80 5.44 6.16 -8.60
N GLY A 81 6.63 5.57 -8.71
CA GLY A 81 6.83 4.36 -9.52
C GLY A 81 6.58 3.06 -8.78
N ALA A 82 6.16 3.12 -7.51
CA ALA A 82 5.91 1.91 -6.74
C ALA A 82 4.73 1.12 -7.31
N ARG A 83 4.80 -0.20 -7.14
CA ARG A 83 3.80 -1.12 -7.63
C ARG A 83 3.26 -1.92 -6.46
N ILE A 84 1.98 -1.76 -6.15
CA ILE A 84 1.33 -2.55 -5.11
C ILE A 84 0.77 -3.80 -5.77
N GLU A 85 1.29 -4.96 -5.41
CA GLU A 85 0.91 -6.22 -6.03
C GLU A 85 -0.19 -6.92 -5.27
N THR A 86 -0.10 -6.94 -3.93
CA THR A 86 -1.09 -7.62 -3.11
C THR A 86 -1.40 -6.81 -1.86
N ALA A 87 -2.60 -7.04 -1.33
CA ALA A 87 -3.04 -6.52 -0.04
C ALA A 87 -3.70 -7.65 0.73
N GLU A 88 -3.47 -7.68 2.03
CA GLU A 88 -4.14 -8.65 2.90
C GLU A 88 -4.59 -7.98 4.19
N LEU A 89 -5.70 -8.46 4.71
CA LEU A 89 -6.33 -7.89 5.89
C LEU A 89 -5.95 -8.68 7.14
N LEU A 90 -5.58 -7.95 8.18
CA LEU A 90 -5.16 -8.52 9.45
C LEU A 90 -5.98 -7.91 10.58
N ALA A 91 -6.12 -8.65 11.68
CA ALA A 91 -6.70 -8.07 12.88
C ALA A 91 -5.75 -7.04 13.48
N GLY A 92 -6.29 -5.90 13.89
CA GLY A 92 -5.52 -4.84 14.51
C GLY A 92 -5.91 -4.63 15.96
N PRO A 93 -5.02 -4.05 16.76
CA PRO A 93 -3.64 -3.69 16.42
C PRO A 93 -2.78 -4.90 16.11
N LEU A 94 -1.80 -4.70 15.23
CA LEU A 94 -0.97 -5.81 14.79
C LEU A 94 0.00 -6.24 15.89
N ASP A 95 -0.04 -7.51 16.21
CA ASP A 95 0.92 -8.14 17.10
C ASP A 95 1.82 -9.03 16.25
N PRO A 96 3.11 -8.68 16.07
CA PRO A 96 4.00 -9.47 15.22
C PRO A 96 4.14 -10.93 15.64
N GLN A 97 3.90 -11.22 16.91
CA GLN A 97 3.98 -12.58 17.43
C GLN A 97 2.70 -13.36 17.26
N ARG A 98 1.60 -12.68 16.97
CA ARG A 98 0.27 -13.28 16.86
C ARG A 98 -0.52 -12.67 15.72
N GLU A 99 0.09 -12.62 14.55
CA GLU A 99 -0.61 -12.13 13.37
C GLU A 99 -1.84 -12.97 13.10
N GLN A 100 -2.96 -12.32 12.95
CA GLN A 100 -4.21 -12.98 12.64
C GLN A 100 -4.71 -12.50 11.29
N ARG A 101 -4.58 -13.33 10.29
CA ARG A 101 -5.07 -13.02 8.96
C ARG A 101 -6.57 -13.17 8.93
N LEU A 102 -7.24 -12.18 8.32
CA LEU A 102 -8.69 -12.18 8.18
C LEU A 102 -9.13 -12.63 6.79
N GLY A 103 -8.19 -12.84 5.87
CA GLY A 103 -8.47 -13.31 4.54
C GLY A 103 -7.19 -13.57 3.75
N ALA A 104 -7.34 -14.10 2.55
CA ALA A 104 -6.21 -14.34 1.67
C ALA A 104 -5.72 -13.04 1.03
N PRO A 105 -4.45 -12.98 0.58
CA PRO A 105 -3.98 -11.83 -0.19
C PRO A 105 -4.80 -11.66 -1.47
N GLN A 106 -5.11 -10.40 -1.79
CA GLN A 106 -5.93 -10.03 -2.92
C GLN A 106 -5.27 -8.87 -3.67
N PRO A 107 -5.67 -8.58 -4.91
CA PRO A 107 -5.28 -7.32 -5.52
C PRO A 107 -5.73 -6.15 -4.64
N PRO A 108 -4.92 -5.09 -4.52
CA PRO A 108 -5.24 -4.00 -3.58
C PRO A 108 -6.55 -3.29 -3.88
N GLU A 109 -6.98 -3.25 -5.13
CA GLU A 109 -8.21 -2.60 -5.54
C GLU A 109 -9.45 -3.22 -4.90
N VAL A 110 -9.38 -4.49 -4.52
CA VAL A 110 -10.46 -5.17 -3.82
C VAL A 110 -10.83 -4.43 -2.53
N PHE A 111 -9.83 -3.86 -1.86
CA PHE A 111 -10.04 -3.19 -0.58
C PHE A 111 -10.49 -1.74 -0.72
N LEU A 112 -10.71 -1.26 -1.93
CA LEU A 112 -11.41 0.01 -2.15
C LEU A 112 -12.90 -0.11 -1.89
N SER A 113 -13.41 -1.34 -1.75
CA SER A 113 -14.79 -1.58 -1.36
C SER A 113 -14.85 -1.71 0.17
N PRO A 114 -15.71 -0.92 0.85
CA PRO A 114 -15.83 -1.04 2.31
C PRO A 114 -16.23 -2.44 2.77
N ALA A 115 -16.94 -3.19 1.96
CA ALA A 115 -17.36 -4.54 2.30
C ALA A 115 -16.21 -5.53 2.39
N ALA A 116 -15.04 -5.19 1.85
CA ALA A 116 -13.87 -6.08 1.89
C ALA A 116 -13.12 -6.02 3.22
N TRP A 117 -13.40 -5.03 4.04
CA TRP A 117 -12.67 -4.82 5.30
C TRP A 117 -13.25 -5.62 6.47
#